data_92d217dfaa12071a9a05aae18aa088e3
#
_entry.id   92d217dfaa12071a9a05aae18aa088e3
#
_cell.length_a   1.000
_cell.length_b   1.000
_cell.length_c   1.000
_cell.angle_alpha   90.00
_cell.angle_beta   90.00
_cell.angle_gamma   90.00
#
_symmetry.space_group_name_H-M   'P 1'
#
loop_
_entity.id
_entity.type
_entity.pdbx_description
1 polymer ?
#
loop_
_entity_poly.entity_id
_entity_poly.type
_entity_poly.pdbx_seq_one_letter_code
_entity_poly.pdbx_strand_id
1 'polypeptide(L)'
;MDKATVSAVSRRLESITNPVVLYSRPEVLSTPSVLPTVPGIYAWFFKDIPGDIPVYDCVTKGPTTLLYVGISPDKIGKPNSRQNLRRRITTHFQGNAEGSTLRRSLGVLLAEKSGYPLRRVGSGKRMTLTHSGEQWLDDWMTENAFVCWLEHQAP
;
A
#
# COMPACT_ATOMS: atom_id res chain seq x y z
N MET A 1 -14.57 -26.63 4.49
CA MET A 1 -14.85 -25.40 5.27
C MET A 1 -16.35 -25.30 5.48
N ASP A 2 -16.81 -25.16 6.69
CA ASP A 2 -18.24 -25.07 6.94
C ASP A 2 -18.79 -23.66 6.59
N LYS A 3 -20.12 -23.54 6.50
CA LYS A 3 -20.78 -22.29 6.14
C LYS A 3 -20.51 -21.16 7.15
N ALA A 4 -20.30 -21.47 8.42
CA ALA A 4 -20.04 -20.50 9.47
C ALA A 4 -18.63 -19.90 9.31
N THR A 5 -17.64 -20.72 9.00
CA THR A 5 -16.27 -20.29 8.73
C THR A 5 -16.20 -19.40 7.50
N VAL A 6 -16.89 -19.77 6.41
CA VAL A 6 -16.96 -18.95 5.19
C VAL A 6 -17.62 -17.59 5.49
N SER A 7 -18.69 -17.56 6.25
CA SER A 7 -19.37 -16.31 6.64
C SER A 7 -18.49 -15.41 7.51
N ALA A 8 -17.70 -15.98 8.43
CA ALA A 8 -16.78 -15.23 9.27
C ALA A 8 -15.63 -14.63 8.44
N VAL A 9 -15.04 -15.39 7.52
CA VAL A 9 -14.01 -14.93 6.60
C VAL A 9 -14.53 -13.81 5.71
N SER A 10 -15.71 -13.98 5.14
CA SER A 10 -16.35 -12.96 4.27
C SER A 10 -16.55 -11.64 5.02
N ARG A 11 -17.06 -11.69 6.25
CA ARG A 11 -17.25 -10.47 7.08
C ARG A 11 -15.94 -9.78 7.40
N ARG A 12 -14.86 -10.52 7.62
CA ARG A 12 -13.53 -9.94 7.86
C ARG A 12 -12.97 -9.30 6.59
N LEU A 13 -13.18 -9.91 5.42
CA LEU A 13 -12.75 -9.35 4.14
C LEU A 13 -13.49 -8.06 3.79
N GLU A 14 -14.71 -7.86 4.25
CA GLU A 14 -15.44 -6.60 4.04
C GLU A 14 -14.71 -5.38 4.62
N SER A 15 -13.95 -5.54 5.70
CA SER A 15 -13.16 -4.44 6.26
C SER A 15 -12.05 -3.97 5.31
N ILE A 16 -11.67 -4.79 4.36
CA ILE A 16 -10.66 -4.48 3.32
C ILE A 16 -11.33 -4.06 2.00
N THR A 17 -12.42 -4.73 1.61
CA THR A 17 -13.07 -4.48 0.31
C THR A 17 -14.13 -3.39 0.37
N ASN A 18 -14.71 -3.16 1.54
CA ASN A 18 -15.67 -2.09 1.78
C ASN A 18 -15.38 -1.40 3.13
N PRO A 19 -14.21 -0.77 3.28
CA PRO A 19 -13.79 -0.16 4.54
C PRO A 19 -14.73 0.99 4.95
N VAL A 20 -14.94 1.12 6.26
CA VAL A 20 -15.68 2.25 6.84
C VAL A 20 -14.87 3.54 6.66
N VAL A 21 -13.55 3.45 6.85
CA VAL A 21 -12.63 4.58 6.75
C VAL A 21 -11.46 4.23 5.84
N LEU A 22 -11.13 5.14 4.92
CA LEU A 22 -9.90 5.15 4.15
C LEU A 22 -9.04 6.32 4.65
N TYR A 23 -7.80 6.02 5.03
CA TYR A 23 -6.88 7.01 5.59
C TYR A 23 -5.96 7.57 4.53
N SER A 24 -5.84 8.89 4.51
CA SER A 24 -4.91 9.61 3.63
C SER A 24 -3.48 9.60 4.19
N ARG A 25 -2.53 10.00 3.36
CA ARG A 25 -1.12 10.13 3.76
C ARG A 25 -0.93 11.07 4.97
N PRO A 26 -1.48 12.29 5.03
CA PRO A 26 -1.34 13.15 6.18
C PRO A 26 -1.91 12.55 7.48
N GLU A 27 -3.04 11.85 7.39
CA GLU A 27 -3.65 11.18 8.55
C GLU A 27 -2.77 10.07 9.09
N VAL A 28 -2.19 9.26 8.19
CA VAL A 28 -1.31 8.14 8.56
C VAL A 28 0.00 8.61 9.17
N LEU A 29 0.57 9.70 8.64
CA LEU A 29 1.86 10.25 9.08
C LEU A 29 1.72 11.22 10.25
N SER A 30 0.52 11.47 10.75
CA SER A 30 0.29 12.34 11.91
C SER A 30 0.78 11.72 13.22
N THR A 31 0.97 12.57 14.23
CA THR A 31 1.35 12.15 15.57
C THR A 31 0.25 12.54 16.56
N PRO A 32 -0.28 11.62 17.37
CA PRO A 32 0.04 10.18 17.42
C PRO A 32 -0.42 9.42 16.16
N SER A 33 0.28 8.34 15.84
CA SER A 33 -0.06 7.53 14.66
C SER A 33 -1.37 6.76 14.86
N VAL A 34 -2.22 6.73 13.83
CA VAL A 34 -3.43 5.90 13.79
C VAL A 34 -3.13 4.42 13.51
N LEU A 35 -1.92 4.12 13.03
CA LEU A 35 -1.52 2.78 12.65
C LEU A 35 -1.14 1.91 13.84
N PRO A 36 -1.66 0.67 13.93
CA PRO A 36 -1.29 -0.27 14.98
C PRO A 36 0.10 -0.89 14.72
N THR A 37 0.77 -1.31 15.79
CA THR A 37 2.08 -1.99 15.75
C THR A 37 1.94 -3.51 15.78
N VAL A 38 0.96 -4.04 15.08
CA VAL A 38 0.62 -5.47 15.01
C VAL A 38 0.68 -5.97 13.58
N PRO A 39 0.77 -7.30 13.36
CA PRO A 39 0.66 -7.89 12.04
C PRO A 39 -0.72 -7.67 11.42
N GLY A 40 -0.80 -7.74 10.12
CA GLY A 40 -2.08 -7.63 9.43
C GLY A 40 -2.00 -7.56 7.92
N ILE A 41 -3.16 -7.31 7.34
CA ILE A 41 -3.38 -7.12 5.91
C ILE A 41 -3.68 -5.64 5.68
N TYR A 42 -3.18 -5.07 4.62
CA TYR A 42 -3.50 -3.69 4.23
C TYR A 42 -3.89 -3.61 2.76
N ALA A 43 -4.73 -2.63 2.43
CA ALA A 43 -5.25 -2.42 1.09
C ALA A 43 -5.16 -0.94 0.72
N TRP A 44 -4.77 -0.68 -0.53
CA TRP A 44 -4.57 0.65 -1.08
C TRP A 44 -5.59 0.95 -2.16
N PHE A 45 -6.29 2.04 -1.96
CA PHE A 45 -7.30 2.60 -2.86
C PHE A 45 -6.76 3.89 -3.49
N PHE A 46 -7.05 4.10 -4.76
CA PHE A 46 -6.54 5.24 -5.51
C PHE A 46 -7.67 6.01 -6.19
N LYS A 47 -7.60 7.33 -6.16
CA LYS A 47 -8.51 8.20 -6.93
C LYS A 47 -8.15 8.17 -8.41
N ASP A 48 -6.92 8.57 -8.74
CA ASP A 48 -6.39 8.43 -10.09
C ASP A 48 -5.83 7.03 -10.28
N ILE A 49 -6.06 6.46 -11.45
CA ILE A 49 -5.47 5.17 -11.83
C ILE A 49 -4.05 5.42 -12.34
N PRO A 50 -3.04 4.81 -11.70
CA PRO A 50 -1.67 5.00 -12.16
C PRO A 50 -1.42 4.25 -13.48
N GLY A 51 -1.08 4.98 -14.54
CA GLY A 51 -0.88 4.41 -15.87
C GLY A 51 -2.18 3.92 -16.52
N ASP A 52 -2.04 3.05 -17.52
CA ASP A 52 -3.16 2.51 -18.29
C ASP A 52 -3.55 1.09 -17.86
N ILE A 53 -3.47 0.78 -16.58
CA ILE A 53 -3.85 -0.54 -16.08
C ILE A 53 -5.36 -0.76 -16.17
N PRO A 54 -5.83 -1.98 -16.55
CA PRO A 54 -7.25 -2.27 -16.59
C PRO A 54 -7.82 -2.40 -15.17
N VAL A 55 -8.96 -1.75 -14.92
CA VAL A 55 -9.57 -1.67 -13.57
C VAL A 55 -11.04 -2.06 -13.55
N TYR A 56 -11.61 -2.55 -14.67
CA TYR A 56 -13.04 -2.81 -14.80
C TYR A 56 -13.59 -3.85 -13.80
N ASP A 57 -12.76 -4.78 -13.33
CA ASP A 57 -13.14 -5.80 -12.33
C ASP A 57 -12.63 -5.46 -10.91
N CYS A 58 -12.06 -4.29 -10.71
CA CYS A 58 -11.53 -3.91 -9.40
C CYS A 58 -12.63 -3.44 -8.46
N VAL A 59 -12.45 -3.71 -7.17
CA VAL A 59 -13.31 -3.19 -6.11
C VAL A 59 -13.19 -1.66 -6.06
N THR A 60 -14.33 -0.99 -5.90
CA THR A 60 -14.39 0.46 -5.75
C THR A 60 -15.00 0.87 -4.41
N LYS A 61 -14.57 2.01 -3.88
CA LYS A 61 -15.15 2.66 -2.71
C LYS A 61 -15.26 4.16 -2.97
N GLY A 62 -16.47 4.65 -3.21
CA GLY A 62 -16.67 6.03 -3.66
C GLY A 62 -15.87 6.31 -4.93
N PRO A 63 -15.09 7.40 -4.98
CA PRO A 63 -14.28 7.75 -6.14
C PRO A 63 -12.95 6.96 -6.23
N THR A 64 -12.72 5.99 -5.36
CA THR A 64 -11.45 5.26 -5.28
C THR A 64 -11.57 3.82 -5.75
N THR A 65 -10.47 3.27 -6.25
CA THR A 65 -10.36 1.90 -6.75
C THR A 65 -9.27 1.16 -5.97
N LEU A 66 -9.57 -0.05 -5.52
CA LEU A 66 -8.61 -0.95 -4.85
C LEU A 66 -7.65 -1.52 -5.88
N LEU A 67 -6.36 -1.22 -5.76
CA LEU A 67 -5.34 -1.66 -6.72
C LEU A 67 -4.19 -2.44 -6.10
N TYR A 68 -4.01 -2.38 -4.78
CA TYR A 68 -2.88 -3.04 -4.14
C TYR A 68 -3.26 -3.59 -2.78
N VAL A 69 -2.89 -4.83 -2.53
CA VAL A 69 -3.07 -5.52 -1.23
C VAL A 69 -1.74 -6.11 -0.79
N GLY A 70 -1.44 -6.00 0.47
CA GLY A 70 -0.22 -6.57 1.03
C GLY A 70 -0.43 -7.08 2.45
N ILE A 71 0.59 -7.76 2.94
CA ILE A 71 0.64 -8.28 4.31
C ILE A 71 1.89 -7.80 5.02
N SER A 72 1.82 -7.70 6.34
CA SER A 72 2.98 -7.40 7.16
C SER A 72 2.95 -8.24 8.45
N PRO A 73 3.99 -9.03 8.71
CA PRO A 73 5.17 -9.29 7.88
C PRO A 73 4.84 -10.07 6.60
N ASP A 74 5.67 -9.90 5.58
CA ASP A 74 5.48 -10.50 4.25
C ASP A 74 5.91 -11.96 4.13
N LYS A 75 6.46 -12.54 5.18
CA LYS A 75 6.93 -13.92 5.21
C LYS A 75 6.39 -14.66 6.42
N ILE A 76 5.61 -15.69 6.15
CA ILE A 76 5.15 -16.65 7.14
C ILE A 76 6.38 -17.31 7.77
N GLY A 77 6.41 -17.40 9.11
CA GLY A 77 7.46 -18.15 9.84
C GLY A 77 8.73 -17.37 10.13
N LYS A 78 8.74 -16.04 10.03
CA LYS A 78 9.81 -15.21 10.62
C LYS A 78 9.39 -14.72 12.01
N PRO A 79 9.53 -15.51 13.08
CA PRO A 79 9.08 -15.15 14.43
C PRO A 79 9.82 -13.92 14.99
N ASN A 80 10.99 -13.58 14.42
CA ASN A 80 11.80 -12.43 14.83
C ASN A 80 11.65 -11.21 13.91
N SER A 81 10.69 -11.21 13.00
CA SER A 81 10.44 -10.04 12.15
C SER A 81 9.92 -8.88 13.00
N ARG A 82 10.59 -7.72 12.87
CA ARG A 82 10.12 -6.46 13.48
C ARG A 82 9.10 -5.73 12.60
N GLN A 83 8.71 -6.31 11.48
CA GLN A 83 7.71 -5.72 10.59
C GLN A 83 6.30 -5.82 11.18
N ASN A 84 5.53 -4.78 10.98
CA ASN A 84 4.13 -4.66 11.38
C ASN A 84 3.41 -3.68 10.45
N LEU A 85 2.11 -3.53 10.62
CA LEU A 85 1.29 -2.63 9.80
C LEU A 85 1.83 -1.19 9.80
N ARG A 86 2.16 -0.64 10.98
CA ARG A 86 2.69 0.73 11.08
C ARG A 86 3.94 0.92 10.25
N ARG A 87 4.95 0.08 10.45
CA ARG A 87 6.21 0.19 9.73
C ARG A 87 6.03 0.04 8.23
N ARG A 88 5.25 -0.94 7.81
CA ARG A 88 5.07 -1.21 6.38
C ARG A 88 4.29 -0.13 5.67
N ILE A 89 3.15 0.30 6.21
CA ILE A 89 2.33 1.35 5.62
C ILE A 89 3.08 2.69 5.61
N THR A 90 3.80 3.02 6.70
CA THR A 90 4.64 4.22 6.75
C THR A 90 5.73 4.20 5.68
N THR A 91 6.40 3.05 5.49
CA THR A 91 7.41 2.89 4.43
C THR A 91 6.83 3.10 3.03
N HIS A 92 5.60 2.64 2.78
CA HIS A 92 4.94 2.88 1.51
C HIS A 92 4.64 4.37 1.27
N PHE A 93 4.27 5.11 2.31
CA PHE A 93 3.94 6.52 2.18
C PHE A 93 5.13 7.47 2.14
N GLN A 94 6.20 7.18 2.89
CA GLN A 94 7.33 8.11 3.01
C GLN A 94 8.72 7.48 2.85
N GLY A 95 8.78 6.20 2.52
CA GLY A 95 10.05 5.54 2.23
C GLY A 95 10.57 5.89 0.83
N ASN A 96 11.29 4.96 0.26
CA ASN A 96 11.80 5.07 -1.11
C ASN A 96 11.41 3.84 -1.95
N ALA A 97 11.58 3.93 -3.26
CA ALA A 97 11.24 2.86 -4.19
C ALA A 97 12.06 1.58 -3.96
N GLU A 98 13.25 1.68 -3.40
CA GLU A 98 14.08 0.52 -3.06
C GLU A 98 13.46 -0.31 -1.93
N GLY A 99 12.96 0.35 -0.89
CA GLY A 99 12.36 -0.28 0.29
C GLY A 99 10.87 -0.57 0.18
N SER A 100 10.20 -0.10 -0.87
CA SER A 100 8.76 -0.21 -1.04
C SER A 100 8.38 -0.73 -2.43
N THR A 101 7.82 -1.93 -2.48
CA THR A 101 7.31 -2.50 -3.73
C THR A 101 6.17 -1.68 -4.31
N LEU A 102 5.30 -1.09 -3.47
CA LEU A 102 4.25 -0.20 -3.93
C LEU A 102 4.84 1.05 -4.62
N ARG A 103 5.79 1.73 -3.98
CA ARG A 103 6.44 2.93 -4.56
C ARG A 103 7.18 2.58 -5.85
N ARG A 104 7.81 1.41 -5.90
CA ARG A 104 8.47 0.92 -7.13
C ARG A 104 7.47 0.73 -8.25
N SER A 105 6.36 0.07 -7.98
CA SER A 105 5.30 -0.15 -8.97
C SER A 105 4.69 1.17 -9.45
N LEU A 106 4.40 2.09 -8.52
CA LEU A 106 3.92 3.43 -8.87
C LEU A 106 4.95 4.21 -9.68
N GLY A 107 6.24 4.10 -9.34
CA GLY A 107 7.33 4.72 -10.08
C GLY A 107 7.39 4.27 -11.54
N VAL A 108 7.14 2.99 -11.80
CA VAL A 108 7.04 2.46 -13.18
C VAL A 108 5.80 3.00 -13.89
N LEU A 109 4.64 2.86 -13.26
CA LEU A 109 3.36 3.22 -13.87
C LEU A 109 3.20 4.72 -14.12
N LEU A 110 3.81 5.55 -13.28
CA LEU A 110 3.72 7.02 -13.35
C LEU A 110 4.94 7.67 -13.99
N ALA A 111 5.89 6.91 -14.53
CA ALA A 111 7.14 7.42 -15.06
C ALA A 111 6.94 8.46 -16.17
N GLU A 112 6.02 8.22 -17.09
CA GLU A 112 5.69 9.14 -18.17
C GLU A 112 5.05 10.44 -17.63
N LYS A 113 4.11 10.31 -16.71
CA LYS A 113 3.41 11.45 -16.11
C LYS A 113 4.33 12.30 -15.23
N SER A 114 5.21 11.67 -14.46
CA SER A 114 6.13 12.36 -13.54
C SER A 114 7.34 12.96 -14.25
N GLY A 115 7.82 12.32 -15.30
CA GLY A 115 9.12 12.60 -15.91
C GLY A 115 10.31 12.06 -15.09
N TYR A 116 10.04 11.26 -14.04
CA TYR A 116 11.06 10.67 -13.17
C TYR A 116 11.00 9.15 -13.23
N PRO A 117 11.62 8.50 -14.24
CA PRO A 117 11.64 7.05 -14.33
C PRO A 117 12.49 6.43 -13.21
N LEU A 118 12.16 5.19 -12.84
CA LEU A 118 13.07 4.38 -12.05
C LEU A 118 14.39 4.20 -12.78
N ARG A 119 15.47 4.23 -12.03
CA ARG A 119 16.81 4.03 -12.58
C ARG A 119 17.60 3.01 -11.76
N ARG A 120 18.45 2.29 -12.46
CA ARG A 120 19.39 1.35 -11.82
C ARG A 120 20.52 2.12 -11.15
N VAL A 121 20.89 1.70 -9.95
CA VAL A 121 22.01 2.26 -9.21
C VAL A 121 23.08 1.18 -9.00
N GLY A 122 24.30 1.47 -9.41
CA GLY A 122 25.42 0.53 -9.34
C GLY A 122 25.31 -0.63 -10.32
N SER A 123 26.05 -1.71 -10.07
CA SER A 123 26.11 -2.91 -10.91
C SER A 123 25.04 -3.96 -10.55
N GLY A 124 24.25 -3.73 -9.50
CA GLY A 124 23.25 -4.66 -9.01
C GLY A 124 21.86 -4.46 -9.62
N LYS A 125 20.86 -5.07 -8.98
CA LYS A 125 19.44 -5.00 -9.37
C LYS A 125 18.67 -3.86 -8.67
N ARG A 126 19.37 -2.96 -7.98
CA ARG A 126 18.73 -1.86 -7.25
C ARG A 126 18.10 -0.87 -8.22
N MET A 127 16.81 -0.64 -8.01
CA MET A 127 16.03 0.37 -8.76
C MET A 127 15.57 1.44 -7.79
N THR A 128 15.85 2.69 -8.11
CA THR A 128 15.49 3.84 -7.26
C THR A 128 14.89 4.96 -8.10
N LEU A 129 14.17 5.85 -7.43
CA LEU A 129 13.83 7.17 -7.95
C LEU A 129 14.91 8.18 -7.51
N THR A 130 15.01 9.29 -8.22
CA THR A 130 15.75 10.45 -7.72
C THR A 130 15.05 11.05 -6.50
N HIS A 131 15.74 11.90 -5.74
CA HIS A 131 15.10 12.65 -4.66
C HIS A 131 13.87 13.44 -5.14
N SER A 132 13.99 14.13 -6.27
CA SER A 132 12.85 14.83 -6.89
C SER A 132 11.73 13.90 -7.32
N GLY A 133 12.05 12.71 -7.81
CA GLY A 133 11.08 11.69 -8.16
C GLY A 133 10.32 11.16 -6.93
N GLU A 134 11.02 10.94 -5.82
CA GLU A 134 10.39 10.53 -4.56
C GLU A 134 9.46 11.63 -4.01
N GLN A 135 9.86 12.89 -4.09
CA GLN A 135 9.02 14.02 -3.67
C GLN A 135 7.78 14.14 -4.55
N TRP A 136 7.93 14.01 -5.86
CA TRP A 136 6.79 14.02 -6.78
C TRP A 136 5.80 12.90 -6.45
N LEU A 137 6.32 11.71 -6.14
CA LEU A 137 5.49 10.56 -5.76
C LEU A 137 4.80 10.79 -4.40
N ASP A 138 5.48 11.39 -3.43
CA ASP A 138 4.86 11.77 -2.16
C ASP A 138 3.67 12.70 -2.37
N ASP A 139 3.81 13.70 -3.22
CA ASP A 139 2.72 14.64 -3.54
C ASP A 139 1.57 13.93 -4.26
N TRP A 140 1.88 13.09 -5.24
CA TRP A 140 0.88 12.30 -5.94
C TRP A 140 0.11 11.36 -5.00
N MET A 141 0.82 10.67 -4.11
CA MET A 141 0.20 9.78 -3.12
C MET A 141 -0.64 10.56 -2.09
N THR A 142 -0.23 11.77 -1.72
CA THR A 142 -1.00 12.64 -0.83
C THR A 142 -2.39 12.93 -1.38
N GLU A 143 -2.50 13.15 -2.68
CA GLU A 143 -3.77 13.43 -3.35
C GLU A 143 -4.57 12.18 -3.71
N ASN A 144 -3.90 11.08 -4.05
CA ASN A 144 -4.53 9.96 -4.75
C ASN A 144 -4.55 8.64 -4.00
N ALA A 145 -3.71 8.44 -2.97
CA ALA A 145 -3.54 7.17 -2.31
C ALA A 145 -4.18 7.16 -0.91
N PHE A 146 -4.99 6.14 -0.65
CA PHE A 146 -5.69 5.93 0.62
C PHE A 146 -5.51 4.49 1.06
N VAL A 147 -5.44 4.26 2.36
CA VAL A 147 -5.16 2.93 2.92
C VAL A 147 -6.18 2.54 3.99
N CYS A 148 -6.50 1.26 4.02
CA CYS A 148 -7.16 0.62 5.15
C CYS A 148 -6.38 -0.65 5.53
N TRP A 149 -6.69 -1.21 6.68
CA TRP A 149 -6.04 -2.42 7.17
C TRP A 149 -6.96 -3.27 8.01
N LEU A 150 -6.58 -4.54 8.14
CA LEU A 150 -7.18 -5.53 9.02
C LEU A 150 -6.07 -6.15 9.87
N GLU A 151 -6.16 -6.01 11.19
CA GLU A 151 -5.26 -6.68 12.12
C GLU A 151 -5.47 -8.20 12.06
N HIS A 152 -4.38 -8.94 11.93
CA HIS A 152 -4.41 -10.39 11.86
C HIS A 152 -3.06 -10.96 12.29
N GLN A 153 -3.07 -11.91 13.24
CA GLN A 153 -1.85 -12.48 13.81
C GLN A 153 -1.04 -13.31 12.82
N ALA A 154 -1.69 -13.91 11.83
CA ALA A 154 -1.09 -14.72 10.77
C ALA A 154 -1.69 -14.30 9.41
N PRO A 155 -1.28 -13.13 8.89
CA PRO A 155 -1.81 -12.62 7.64
C PRO A 155 -1.36 -13.42 6.41
#